data_f8ea5fa99d95cbdc4dfa6cd83bf1fc8c
#
_entry.id   f8ea5fa99d95cbdc4dfa6cd83bf1fc8c
#
_cell.length_a   1.000
_cell.length_b   1.000
_cell.length_c   1.000
_cell.angle_alpha   90.00
_cell.angle_beta   90.00
_cell.angle_gamma   90.00
#
_symmetry.space_group_name_H-M   'P 1'
#
loop_
_entity.id
_entity.type
_entity.pdbx_description
1 polymer ?
#
loop_
_entity_poly.entity_id
_entity_poly.type
_entity_poly.pdbx_seq_one_letter_code
_entity_poly.pdbx_strand_id
1 'polypeptide(L)'
;MNIVITGGAGFLGQRLAKALLHGSCPLAFDTLILADITPPPAPQPDARLQCLALDLSQPGAAERLIDADCGVLFHLAAIVSSHAESDFDLGMQVNFDATRQLLEAARHRAPGMKFIFTSSLAVFGGELPPVIDDRCAVTPQSSYGAQKAMCELLINDYARKGFVDGRVLRLPTISVRPGKPNKAASSFASGIIREPLHGKQAVCPVDAELALWLSSPAAVVSNFIHAATLPASAFGALRTLNLPGISVRVREMLEALRAVAGDAVAARVRFEPDAAINRIVAGWPGEFDTRRAQQLGFTADESFEQAIRTFIRDDMPQGGG
;
A
#
# COMPACT_ATOMS: atom_id res chain seq x y z
N MET A 1 -14.10 -1.74 20.86
CA MET A 1 -13.33 -2.38 19.76
C MET A 1 -12.10 -1.53 19.45
N ASN A 2 -10.92 -2.14 19.39
CA ASN A 2 -9.69 -1.46 19.04
C ASN A 2 -9.37 -1.64 17.55
N ILE A 3 -8.78 -0.60 16.94
CA ILE A 3 -8.18 -0.66 15.61
C ILE A 3 -6.67 -0.58 15.76
N VAL A 4 -5.95 -1.45 15.06
CA VAL A 4 -4.50 -1.49 15.05
C VAL A 4 -3.99 -1.20 13.64
N ILE A 5 -2.95 -0.36 13.53
CA ILE A 5 -2.22 -0.12 12.28
C ILE A 5 -0.75 -0.45 12.53
N THR A 6 -0.22 -1.47 11.87
CA THR A 6 1.23 -1.70 11.79
C THR A 6 1.81 -0.90 10.61
N GLY A 7 3.06 -0.46 10.71
CA GLY A 7 3.60 0.51 9.76
C GLY A 7 3.04 1.91 10.01
N GLY A 8 2.68 2.20 11.27
CA GLY A 8 2.01 3.42 11.69
C GLY A 8 2.83 4.71 11.50
N ALA A 9 4.16 4.63 11.45
CA ALA A 9 5.04 5.77 11.13
C ALA A 9 5.17 6.01 9.62
N GLY A 10 4.79 5.04 8.78
CA GLY A 10 4.83 5.16 7.33
C GLY A 10 3.77 6.14 6.78
N PHE A 11 3.99 6.65 5.56
CA PHE A 11 3.10 7.66 4.97
C PHE A 11 1.63 7.18 4.81
N LEU A 12 1.41 5.91 4.46
CA LEU A 12 0.06 5.33 4.39
C LEU A 12 -0.54 5.13 5.79
N GLY A 13 0.26 4.66 6.76
CA GLY A 13 -0.18 4.49 8.13
C GLY A 13 -0.64 5.81 8.76
N GLN A 14 0.12 6.88 8.56
CA GLN A 14 -0.21 8.23 9.02
C GLN A 14 -1.48 8.79 8.36
N ARG A 15 -1.62 8.61 7.04
CA ARG A 15 -2.84 9.04 6.32
C ARG A 15 -4.07 8.24 6.74
N LEU A 16 -3.93 6.93 6.90
CA LEU A 16 -5.02 6.08 7.37
C LEU A 16 -5.43 6.47 8.79
N ALA A 17 -4.46 6.69 9.68
CA ALA A 17 -4.74 7.14 11.04
C ALA A 17 -5.50 8.47 11.07
N LYS A 18 -5.04 9.47 10.28
CA LYS A 18 -5.73 10.75 10.16
C LYS A 18 -7.17 10.59 9.63
N ALA A 19 -7.38 9.73 8.64
CA ALA A 19 -8.69 9.48 8.08
C ALA A 19 -9.62 8.73 9.05
N LEU A 20 -9.11 7.79 9.85
CA LEU A 20 -9.86 7.10 10.90
C LEU A 20 -10.27 8.04 12.05
N LEU A 21 -9.40 8.98 12.41
CA LEU A 21 -9.69 9.97 13.45
C LEU A 21 -10.62 11.10 12.98
N HIS A 22 -10.87 11.20 11.68
CA HIS A 22 -11.79 12.21 11.15
C HIS A 22 -13.24 11.90 11.52
N GLY A 23 -14.00 12.93 11.91
CA GLY A 23 -15.38 12.78 12.40
C GLY A 23 -16.38 12.13 11.43
N SER A 24 -16.07 12.07 10.13
CA SER A 24 -16.89 11.38 9.12
C SER A 24 -16.49 9.92 8.87
N CYS A 25 -15.53 9.36 9.63
CA CYS A 25 -15.13 7.97 9.48
C CYS A 25 -16.30 7.02 9.80
N PRO A 26 -16.64 6.06 8.92
CA PRO A 26 -17.75 5.13 9.14
C PRO A 26 -17.44 4.03 10.16
N LEU A 27 -16.19 3.91 10.63
CA LEU A 27 -15.77 2.90 11.59
C LEU A 27 -15.83 3.47 13.01
N ALA A 28 -16.65 2.88 13.87
CA ALA A 28 -16.67 3.20 15.29
C ALA A 28 -15.59 2.39 16.03
N PHE A 29 -14.78 3.04 16.86
CA PHE A 29 -13.74 2.40 17.67
C PHE A 29 -13.46 3.19 18.95
N ASP A 30 -12.96 2.49 19.96
CA ASP A 30 -12.59 3.07 21.24
C ASP A 30 -11.12 3.50 21.27
N THR A 31 -10.23 2.69 20.67
CA THR A 31 -8.79 2.95 20.63
C THR A 31 -8.23 2.72 19.24
N LEU A 32 -7.35 3.62 18.79
CA LEU A 32 -6.53 3.47 17.59
C LEU A 32 -5.06 3.33 17.99
N ILE A 33 -4.48 2.16 17.72
CA ILE A 33 -3.08 1.86 18.03
C ILE A 33 -2.25 1.96 16.75
N LEU A 34 -1.26 2.85 16.74
CA LEU A 34 -0.26 2.93 15.70
C LEU A 34 1.01 2.24 16.18
N ALA A 35 1.44 1.19 15.50
CA ALA A 35 2.66 0.45 15.84
C ALA A 35 3.67 0.52 14.70
N ASP A 36 4.92 0.79 15.03
CA ASP A 36 6.06 0.79 14.10
C ASP A 36 7.36 0.56 14.87
N ILE A 37 8.44 0.20 14.18
CA ILE A 37 9.77 0.05 14.77
C ILE A 37 10.28 1.37 15.38
N THR A 38 9.91 2.50 14.76
CA THR A 38 10.11 3.84 15.32
C THR A 38 8.81 4.37 15.91
N PRO A 39 8.83 5.15 17.01
CA PRO A 39 7.60 5.70 17.57
C PRO A 39 6.81 6.47 16.50
N PRO A 40 5.58 6.05 16.14
CA PRO A 40 4.77 6.78 15.19
C PRO A 40 4.44 8.18 15.73
N PRO A 41 4.59 9.26 14.93
CA PRO A 41 4.07 10.54 15.33
C PRO A 41 2.53 10.51 15.40
N ALA A 42 1.95 11.21 16.36
CA ALA A 42 0.51 11.40 16.42
C ALA A 42 0.07 12.32 15.26
N PRO A 43 -0.81 11.88 14.34
CA PRO A 43 -1.25 12.73 13.21
C PRO A 43 -2.07 13.94 13.67
N GLN A 44 -2.72 13.83 14.81
CA GLN A 44 -3.44 14.89 15.52
C GLN A 44 -3.60 14.51 16.99
N PRO A 45 -3.83 15.46 17.92
CA PRO A 45 -4.21 15.15 19.29
C PRO A 45 -5.57 14.44 19.32
N ASP A 46 -5.65 13.25 19.90
CA ASP A 46 -6.91 12.50 20.11
C ASP A 46 -6.72 11.53 21.29
N ALA A 47 -7.66 11.54 22.23
CA ALA A 47 -7.58 10.69 23.44
C ALA A 47 -7.67 9.19 23.13
N ARG A 48 -8.20 8.81 21.97
CA ARG A 48 -8.29 7.42 21.52
C ARG A 48 -6.99 6.90 20.92
N LEU A 49 -6.02 7.78 20.64
CA LEU A 49 -4.80 7.43 19.91
C LEU A 49 -3.70 6.94 20.84
N GLN A 50 -3.11 5.80 20.51
CA GLN A 50 -1.91 5.27 21.14
C GLN A 50 -0.83 5.04 20.10
N CYS A 51 0.38 5.56 20.35
CA CYS A 51 1.55 5.39 19.47
C CYS A 51 2.57 4.48 20.16
N LEU A 52 2.88 3.35 19.56
CA LEU A 52 3.69 2.29 20.14
C LEU A 52 4.94 2.03 19.29
N ALA A 53 6.13 2.20 19.88
CA ALA A 53 7.36 1.68 19.29
C ALA A 53 7.41 0.16 19.50
N LEU A 54 7.35 -0.60 18.42
CA LEU A 54 7.31 -2.06 18.46
C LEU A 54 7.96 -2.67 17.21
N ASP A 55 8.99 -3.46 17.45
CA ASP A 55 9.60 -4.28 16.40
C ASP A 55 8.84 -5.60 16.28
N LEU A 56 8.11 -5.76 15.18
CA LEU A 56 7.30 -6.95 14.90
C LEU A 56 8.12 -8.22 14.69
N SER A 57 9.42 -8.11 14.44
CA SER A 57 10.32 -9.25 14.30
C SER A 57 10.68 -9.90 15.64
N GLN A 58 10.41 -9.20 16.76
CA GLN A 58 10.76 -9.71 18.08
C GLN A 58 9.71 -10.70 18.62
N PRO A 59 10.15 -11.75 19.32
CA PRO A 59 9.24 -12.67 20.01
C PRO A 59 8.26 -11.95 20.94
N GLY A 60 6.99 -12.32 20.90
CA GLY A 60 5.95 -11.73 21.74
C GLY A 60 5.43 -10.36 21.28
N ALA A 61 5.94 -9.80 20.18
CA ALA A 61 5.49 -8.51 19.67
C ALA A 61 4.02 -8.56 19.20
N ALA A 62 3.63 -9.62 18.51
CA ALA A 62 2.26 -9.79 18.03
C ALA A 62 1.26 -9.89 19.20
N GLU A 63 1.60 -10.61 20.24
CA GLU A 63 0.78 -10.77 21.45
C GLU A 63 0.64 -9.49 22.29
N ARG A 64 1.62 -8.58 22.20
CA ARG A 64 1.53 -7.25 22.81
C ARG A 64 0.61 -6.31 22.05
N LEU A 65 0.44 -6.57 20.76
CA LEU A 65 -0.31 -5.71 19.85
C LEU A 65 -1.78 -6.13 19.73
N ILE A 66 -2.04 -7.44 19.78
CA ILE A 66 -3.37 -8.02 19.57
C ILE A 66 -3.91 -8.53 20.91
N ASP A 67 -5.00 -7.91 21.37
CA ASP A 67 -5.78 -8.32 22.54
C ASP A 67 -7.21 -8.75 22.11
N ALA A 68 -8.04 -9.13 23.08
CA ALA A 68 -9.41 -9.57 22.83
C ALA A 68 -10.34 -8.47 22.29
N ASP A 69 -9.99 -7.20 22.47
CA ASP A 69 -10.76 -6.06 22.00
C ASP A 69 -10.37 -5.63 20.57
N CYS A 70 -9.32 -6.24 20.00
CA CYS A 70 -8.87 -5.93 18.65
C CYS A 70 -9.90 -6.41 17.61
N GLY A 71 -10.61 -5.47 16.99
CA GLY A 71 -11.63 -5.77 15.97
C GLY A 71 -11.13 -5.64 14.54
N VAL A 72 -10.12 -4.78 14.31
CA VAL A 72 -9.55 -4.54 12.98
C VAL A 72 -8.04 -4.35 13.08
N LEU A 73 -7.29 -5.09 12.28
CA LEU A 73 -5.88 -4.84 12.03
C LEU A 73 -5.68 -4.42 10.57
N PHE A 74 -5.07 -3.26 10.36
CA PHE A 74 -4.49 -2.86 9.08
C PHE A 74 -2.99 -3.17 9.12
N HIS A 75 -2.58 -4.23 8.45
CA HIS A 75 -1.19 -4.65 8.42
C HIS A 75 -0.47 -4.03 7.21
N LEU A 76 0.21 -2.87 7.46
CA LEU A 76 0.92 -2.09 6.44
C LEU A 76 2.44 -2.20 6.60
N ALA A 77 2.94 -2.68 7.74
CA ALA A 77 4.37 -2.86 7.97
C ALA A 77 4.99 -3.81 6.96
N ALA A 78 6.07 -3.41 6.32
CA ALA A 78 6.82 -4.25 5.40
C ALA A 78 8.22 -3.67 5.10
N ILE A 79 9.16 -4.55 4.83
CA ILE A 79 10.41 -4.24 4.13
C ILE A 79 10.09 -4.17 2.64
N VAL A 80 10.42 -3.04 2.00
CA VAL A 80 10.05 -2.77 0.59
C VAL A 80 10.94 -3.51 -0.41
N SER A 81 10.53 -3.56 -1.68
CA SER A 81 11.03 -4.45 -2.72
C SER A 81 12.56 -4.53 -2.85
N SER A 82 13.26 -3.42 -3.13
CA SER A 82 14.72 -3.49 -3.30
C SER A 82 15.46 -3.77 -2.00
N HIS A 83 14.88 -3.42 -0.84
CA HIS A 83 15.49 -3.74 0.45
C HIS A 83 15.35 -5.23 0.78
N ALA A 84 14.17 -5.83 0.56
CA ALA A 84 13.96 -7.26 0.74
C ALA A 84 14.76 -8.11 -0.27
N GLU A 85 15.06 -7.57 -1.45
CA GLU A 85 15.95 -8.21 -2.42
C GLU A 85 17.42 -8.17 -1.99
N SER A 86 17.86 -7.07 -1.36
CA SER A 86 19.23 -6.93 -0.87
C SER A 86 19.49 -7.59 0.49
N ASP A 87 18.43 -7.80 1.29
CA ASP A 87 18.46 -8.43 2.60
C ASP A 87 17.31 -9.41 2.73
N PHE A 88 17.54 -10.63 2.26
CA PHE A 88 16.54 -11.69 2.21
C PHE A 88 16.04 -12.08 3.59
N ASP A 89 16.95 -12.23 4.56
CA ASP A 89 16.61 -12.69 5.91
C ASP A 89 15.73 -11.67 6.64
N LEU A 90 16.09 -10.40 6.57
CA LEU A 90 15.26 -9.32 7.11
C LEU A 90 13.89 -9.28 6.42
N GLY A 91 13.85 -9.45 5.08
CA GLY A 91 12.62 -9.55 4.32
C GLY A 91 11.73 -10.69 4.81
N MET A 92 12.27 -11.90 4.99
CA MET A 92 11.53 -13.06 5.52
C MET A 92 11.02 -12.79 6.93
N GLN A 93 11.88 -12.31 7.81
CA GLN A 93 11.54 -12.05 9.21
C GLN A 93 10.39 -11.04 9.36
N VAL A 94 10.45 -9.91 8.64
CA VAL A 94 9.48 -8.82 8.78
C VAL A 94 8.23 -9.04 7.90
N ASN A 95 8.40 -9.45 6.63
CA ASN A 95 7.25 -9.56 5.73
C ASN A 95 6.47 -10.86 5.94
N PHE A 96 7.12 -11.99 6.21
CA PHE A 96 6.46 -13.28 6.35
C PHE A 96 6.29 -13.71 7.80
N ASP A 97 7.36 -13.85 8.58
CA ASP A 97 7.28 -14.41 9.94
C ASP A 97 6.47 -13.51 10.88
N ALA A 98 6.65 -12.19 10.81
CA ALA A 98 5.85 -11.26 11.62
C ALA A 98 4.37 -11.31 11.22
N THR A 99 4.04 -11.42 9.92
CA THR A 99 2.65 -11.61 9.46
C THR A 99 2.07 -12.90 10.02
N ARG A 100 2.83 -14.01 10.00
CA ARG A 100 2.40 -15.29 10.57
C ARG A 100 2.17 -15.19 12.08
N GLN A 101 3.06 -14.51 12.82
CA GLN A 101 2.89 -14.30 14.26
C GLN A 101 1.65 -13.45 14.57
N LEU A 102 1.36 -12.41 13.80
CA LEU A 102 0.15 -11.61 13.93
C LEU A 102 -1.12 -12.44 13.68
N LEU A 103 -1.11 -13.34 12.70
CA LEU A 103 -2.22 -14.26 12.42
C LEU A 103 -2.42 -15.24 13.57
N GLU A 104 -1.35 -15.79 14.16
CA GLU A 104 -1.45 -16.67 15.32
C GLU A 104 -1.98 -15.93 16.56
N ALA A 105 -1.49 -14.74 16.83
CA ALA A 105 -2.01 -13.90 17.90
C ALA A 105 -3.51 -13.59 17.69
N ALA A 106 -3.90 -13.22 16.47
CA ALA A 106 -5.29 -12.97 16.09
C ALA A 106 -6.18 -14.21 16.30
N ARG A 107 -5.74 -15.37 15.83
CA ARG A 107 -6.46 -16.64 16.00
C ARG A 107 -6.75 -16.99 17.44
N HIS A 108 -5.79 -16.75 18.35
CA HIS A 108 -5.91 -17.14 19.75
C HIS A 108 -6.52 -16.08 20.67
N ARG A 109 -6.36 -14.79 20.33
CA ARG A 109 -6.77 -13.68 21.23
C ARG A 109 -7.97 -12.89 20.72
N ALA A 110 -8.12 -12.75 19.41
CA ALA A 110 -9.19 -11.99 18.75
C ALA A 110 -9.79 -12.78 17.58
N PRO A 111 -10.35 -14.00 17.81
CA PRO A 111 -10.85 -14.83 16.72
C PRO A 111 -11.94 -14.11 15.92
N GLY A 112 -11.86 -14.19 14.60
CA GLY A 112 -12.81 -13.54 13.70
C GLY A 112 -12.57 -12.04 13.47
N MET A 113 -11.53 -11.43 14.04
CA MET A 113 -11.17 -10.04 13.78
C MET A 113 -10.89 -9.83 12.29
N LYS A 114 -11.11 -8.60 11.81
CA LYS A 114 -10.78 -8.22 10.43
C LYS A 114 -9.27 -8.02 10.29
N PHE A 115 -8.63 -8.90 9.52
CA PHE A 115 -7.20 -8.84 9.20
C PHE A 115 -7.02 -8.31 7.79
N ILE A 116 -6.79 -6.99 7.66
CA ILE A 116 -6.63 -6.31 6.37
C ILE A 116 -5.15 -6.23 6.04
N PHE A 117 -4.74 -6.97 5.01
CA PHE A 117 -3.35 -7.10 4.61
C PHE A 117 -3.07 -6.34 3.31
N THR A 118 -2.02 -5.53 3.32
CA THR A 118 -1.52 -4.87 2.12
C THR A 118 -0.57 -5.79 1.37
N SER A 119 -1.08 -6.42 0.31
CA SER A 119 -0.28 -7.08 -0.69
C SER A 119 0.14 -6.09 -1.80
N SER A 120 0.66 -6.57 -2.88
CA SER A 120 1.25 -5.75 -3.94
C SER A 120 1.06 -6.40 -5.30
N LEU A 121 1.02 -5.61 -6.36
CA LEU A 121 1.14 -6.10 -7.73
C LEU A 121 2.49 -6.84 -7.99
N ALA A 122 3.49 -6.67 -7.13
CA ALA A 122 4.77 -7.40 -7.20
C ALA A 122 4.66 -8.92 -6.98
N VAL A 123 3.48 -9.43 -6.59
CA VAL A 123 3.19 -10.88 -6.57
C VAL A 123 3.10 -11.48 -7.98
N PHE A 124 2.96 -10.63 -9.00
CA PHE A 124 2.95 -11.00 -10.39
C PHE A 124 4.30 -10.76 -11.05
N GLY A 125 4.63 -11.53 -12.07
CA GLY A 125 5.84 -11.37 -12.88
C GLY A 125 6.06 -12.57 -13.80
N GLY A 126 7.10 -12.47 -14.64
CA GLY A 126 7.35 -13.46 -15.68
C GLY A 126 6.39 -13.35 -16.86
N GLU A 127 5.97 -14.46 -17.42
CA GLU A 127 4.98 -14.48 -18.50
C GLU A 127 3.59 -14.29 -17.92
N LEU A 128 2.97 -13.15 -18.24
CA LEU A 128 1.65 -12.76 -17.71
C LEU A 128 0.66 -12.56 -18.87
N PRO A 129 -0.64 -12.80 -18.65
CA PRO A 129 -1.67 -12.37 -19.58
C PRO A 129 -1.70 -10.84 -19.70
N PRO A 130 -2.19 -10.28 -20.80
CA PRO A 130 -2.24 -8.82 -21.01
C PRO A 130 -3.03 -8.08 -19.93
N VAL A 131 -4.08 -8.71 -19.35
CA VAL A 131 -4.92 -8.16 -18.30
C VAL A 131 -4.96 -9.14 -17.14
N ILE A 132 -4.67 -8.67 -15.95
CA ILE A 132 -4.61 -9.47 -14.72
C ILE A 132 -5.93 -9.39 -13.96
N ASP A 133 -6.55 -10.52 -13.67
CA ASP A 133 -7.68 -10.63 -12.76
C ASP A 133 -7.26 -11.14 -11.36
N ASP A 134 -8.23 -11.22 -10.43
CA ASP A 134 -7.99 -11.69 -9.06
C ASP A 134 -7.55 -13.16 -8.97
N ARG A 135 -7.82 -13.96 -10.01
CA ARG A 135 -7.54 -15.40 -10.07
C ARG A 135 -6.27 -15.73 -10.83
N CYS A 136 -5.63 -14.73 -11.44
CA CYS A 136 -4.35 -14.92 -12.08
C CYS A 136 -3.35 -15.50 -11.08
N ALA A 137 -2.63 -16.55 -11.49
CA ALA A 137 -1.62 -17.19 -10.66
C ALA A 137 -0.54 -16.17 -10.27
N VAL A 138 -0.13 -16.19 -9.01
CA VAL A 138 0.97 -15.37 -8.53
C VAL A 138 2.30 -16.04 -8.90
N THR A 139 3.14 -15.33 -9.64
CA THR A 139 4.44 -15.78 -10.15
C THR A 139 5.53 -14.74 -9.87
N PRO A 140 5.78 -14.43 -8.58
CA PRO A 140 6.67 -13.33 -8.21
C PRO A 140 8.09 -13.54 -8.73
N GLN A 141 8.73 -12.46 -9.15
CA GLN A 141 10.11 -12.44 -9.65
C GLN A 141 11.04 -11.65 -8.71
N SER A 142 10.64 -11.48 -7.45
CA SER A 142 11.43 -10.83 -6.40
C SER A 142 11.13 -11.42 -5.03
N SER A 143 12.09 -11.32 -4.11
CA SER A 143 11.93 -11.78 -2.71
C SER A 143 10.72 -11.13 -2.04
N TYR A 144 10.53 -9.83 -2.22
CA TYR A 144 9.37 -9.10 -1.72
C TYR A 144 8.05 -9.66 -2.26
N GLY A 145 7.96 -9.89 -3.57
CA GLY A 145 6.77 -10.46 -4.20
C GLY A 145 6.47 -11.86 -3.68
N ALA A 146 7.50 -12.71 -3.52
CA ALA A 146 7.37 -14.06 -2.97
C ALA A 146 6.85 -14.02 -1.52
N GLN A 147 7.42 -13.15 -0.68
CA GLN A 147 7.00 -12.98 0.71
C GLN A 147 5.54 -12.53 0.81
N LYS A 148 5.11 -11.57 -0.02
CA LYS A 148 3.72 -11.13 -0.07
C LYS A 148 2.78 -12.24 -0.56
N ALA A 149 3.16 -13.00 -1.61
CA ALA A 149 2.37 -14.12 -2.12
C ALA A 149 2.19 -15.24 -1.10
N MET A 150 3.23 -15.59 -0.34
CA MET A 150 3.13 -16.56 0.77
C MET A 150 2.13 -16.09 1.84
N CYS A 151 2.16 -14.79 2.20
CA CYS A 151 1.21 -14.20 3.14
C CYS A 151 -0.22 -14.23 2.60
N GLU A 152 -0.45 -13.97 1.31
CA GLU A 152 -1.78 -14.07 0.69
C GLU A 152 -2.38 -15.46 0.87
N LEU A 153 -1.60 -16.51 0.57
CA LEU A 153 -2.04 -17.90 0.72
C LEU A 153 -2.33 -18.24 2.17
N LEU A 154 -1.47 -17.82 3.09
CA LEU A 154 -1.64 -18.06 4.52
C LEU A 154 -2.91 -17.37 5.05
N ILE A 155 -3.14 -16.10 4.73
CA ILE A 155 -4.32 -15.34 5.17
C ILE A 155 -5.60 -15.95 4.60
N ASN A 156 -5.60 -16.38 3.33
CA ASN A 156 -6.74 -17.04 2.72
C ASN A 156 -7.08 -18.36 3.45
N ASP A 157 -6.08 -19.15 3.87
CA ASP A 157 -6.33 -20.39 4.63
C ASP A 157 -6.84 -20.10 6.06
N TYR A 158 -6.28 -19.11 6.75
CA TYR A 158 -6.78 -18.68 8.06
C TYR A 158 -8.24 -18.20 7.98
N ALA A 159 -8.59 -17.47 6.91
CA ALA A 159 -9.96 -17.03 6.67
C ALA A 159 -10.89 -18.21 6.35
N ARG A 160 -10.44 -19.16 5.51
CA ARG A 160 -11.18 -20.38 5.18
C ARG A 160 -11.46 -21.24 6.42
N LYS A 161 -10.51 -21.28 7.37
CA LYS A 161 -10.64 -21.95 8.67
C LYS A 161 -11.54 -21.21 9.66
N GLY A 162 -11.92 -19.97 9.36
CA GLY A 162 -12.71 -19.13 10.27
C GLY A 162 -11.91 -18.57 11.46
N PHE A 163 -10.59 -18.57 11.38
CA PHE A 163 -9.74 -18.06 12.45
C PHE A 163 -9.74 -16.52 12.49
N VAL A 164 -9.72 -15.90 11.31
CA VAL A 164 -9.79 -14.44 11.11
C VAL A 164 -10.71 -14.11 9.93
N ASP A 165 -11.22 -12.89 9.87
CA ASP A 165 -11.81 -12.31 8.65
C ASP A 165 -10.69 -11.68 7.81
N GLY A 166 -9.90 -12.54 7.14
CA GLY A 166 -8.77 -12.12 6.31
C GLY A 166 -9.23 -11.41 5.05
N ARG A 167 -8.57 -10.29 4.70
CA ARG A 167 -8.85 -9.45 3.52
C ARG A 167 -7.52 -9.01 2.93
N VAL A 168 -7.16 -9.57 1.79
CA VAL A 168 -5.90 -9.29 1.10
C VAL A 168 -6.16 -8.28 -0.01
N LEU A 169 -5.49 -7.14 0.05
CA LEU A 169 -5.61 -6.06 -0.93
C LEU A 169 -4.29 -5.92 -1.68
N ARG A 170 -4.27 -6.30 -2.96
CA ARG A 170 -3.11 -6.09 -3.84
C ARG A 170 -3.12 -4.64 -4.31
N LEU A 171 -2.16 -3.89 -3.82
CA LEU A 171 -2.07 -2.46 -4.09
C LEU A 171 -1.48 -2.19 -5.47
N PRO A 172 -2.04 -1.22 -6.22
CA PRO A 172 -1.34 -0.57 -7.33
C PRO A 172 -0.04 0.08 -6.87
N THR A 173 0.81 0.47 -7.81
CA THR A 173 1.92 1.37 -7.52
C THR A 173 1.37 2.71 -7.04
N ILE A 174 1.74 3.11 -5.84
CA ILE A 174 1.20 4.34 -5.23
C ILE A 174 1.99 5.55 -5.70
N SER A 175 1.29 6.51 -6.33
CA SER A 175 1.82 7.77 -6.83
C SER A 175 0.73 8.87 -6.74
N VAL A 176 1.03 10.08 -6.22
CA VAL A 176 2.35 10.61 -5.85
C VAL A 176 2.53 10.43 -4.34
N ARG A 177 3.64 9.79 -3.93
CA ARG A 177 3.97 9.64 -2.50
C ARG A 177 4.68 10.88 -1.99
N PRO A 178 4.31 11.42 -0.82
CA PRO A 178 5.03 12.50 -0.16
C PRO A 178 6.39 12.03 0.38
N GLY A 179 7.18 12.97 0.84
CA GLY A 179 8.44 12.72 1.51
C GLY A 179 9.62 12.45 0.57
N LYS A 180 10.67 11.84 1.09
CA LYS A 180 11.90 11.55 0.35
C LYS A 180 11.78 10.26 -0.46
N PRO A 181 12.57 10.08 -1.55
CA PRO A 181 12.72 8.80 -2.22
C PRO A 181 13.08 7.68 -1.23
N ASN A 182 12.56 6.49 -1.45
CA ASN A 182 12.85 5.30 -0.64
C ASN A 182 13.42 4.17 -1.53
N LYS A 183 13.76 3.05 -0.90
CA LYS A 183 14.31 1.85 -1.57
C LYS A 183 13.24 1.00 -2.29
N ALA A 184 12.08 1.53 -2.66
CA ALA A 184 11.14 0.81 -3.52
C ALA A 184 11.55 0.99 -4.98
N ALA A 185 11.53 -0.09 -5.78
CA ALA A 185 11.84 -0.01 -7.21
C ALA A 185 10.91 0.98 -7.95
N SER A 186 9.64 1.10 -7.52
CA SER A 186 8.67 2.06 -8.04
C SER A 186 8.81 3.49 -7.49
N SER A 187 9.85 3.81 -6.72
CA SER A 187 10.02 5.14 -6.11
C SER A 187 10.08 6.26 -7.14
N PHE A 188 10.61 5.95 -8.33
CA PHE A 188 10.69 6.90 -9.45
C PHE A 188 9.30 7.41 -9.90
N ALA A 189 8.26 6.56 -9.88
CA ALA A 189 6.91 6.93 -10.31
C ALA A 189 6.31 8.10 -9.50
N SER A 190 6.77 8.29 -8.27
CA SER A 190 6.46 9.49 -7.48
C SER A 190 7.53 10.57 -7.68
N GLY A 191 8.80 10.20 -7.81
CA GLY A 191 9.93 11.12 -7.95
C GLY A 191 9.84 12.02 -9.17
N ILE A 192 9.46 11.47 -10.33
CA ILE A 192 9.33 12.22 -11.59
C ILE A 192 8.19 13.26 -11.58
N ILE A 193 7.33 13.22 -10.58
CA ILE A 193 6.25 14.20 -10.34
C ILE A 193 6.61 15.11 -9.17
N ARG A 194 6.92 14.51 -8.02
CA ARG A 194 7.16 15.23 -6.76
C ARG A 194 8.35 16.16 -6.83
N GLU A 195 9.51 15.69 -7.30
CA GLU A 195 10.74 16.47 -7.33
C GLU A 195 10.61 17.72 -8.24
N PRO A 196 10.08 17.60 -9.48
CA PRO A 196 9.82 18.75 -10.34
C PRO A 196 8.88 19.77 -9.73
N LEU A 197 7.81 19.34 -9.04
CA LEU A 197 6.88 20.21 -8.35
C LEU A 197 7.57 20.99 -7.21
N HIS A 198 8.60 20.42 -6.58
CA HIS A 198 9.43 21.12 -5.59
C HIS A 198 10.60 21.89 -6.20
N GLY A 199 10.61 22.12 -7.51
CA GLY A 199 11.64 22.88 -8.20
C GLY A 199 12.94 22.12 -8.45
N LYS A 200 12.99 20.80 -8.20
CA LYS A 200 14.19 19.94 -8.34
C LYS A 200 14.19 19.18 -9.67
N GLN A 201 15.37 18.77 -10.10
CA GLN A 201 15.49 17.79 -11.18
C GLN A 201 15.12 16.39 -10.70
N ALA A 202 14.55 15.59 -11.60
CA ALA A 202 14.24 14.19 -11.37
C ALA A 202 14.79 13.31 -12.51
N VAL A 203 15.16 12.08 -12.18
CA VAL A 203 15.59 11.07 -13.15
C VAL A 203 14.46 10.05 -13.33
N CYS A 204 14.09 9.78 -14.59
CA CYS A 204 13.25 8.67 -14.98
C CYS A 204 14.14 7.50 -15.42
N PRO A 205 14.18 6.38 -14.67
CA PRO A 205 15.10 5.29 -14.95
C PRO A 205 14.54 4.23 -15.91
N VAL A 206 13.35 4.45 -16.46
CA VAL A 206 12.61 3.48 -17.28
C VAL A 206 12.17 4.09 -18.60
N ASP A 207 11.71 3.22 -19.52
CA ASP A 207 11.18 3.64 -20.82
C ASP A 207 9.90 4.47 -20.67
N ALA A 208 9.70 5.44 -21.56
CA ALA A 208 8.53 6.31 -21.61
C ALA A 208 7.23 5.56 -21.92
N GLU A 209 7.30 4.45 -22.64
CA GLU A 209 6.15 3.62 -23.01
C GLU A 209 5.79 2.58 -21.93
N LEU A 210 6.59 2.44 -20.88
CA LEU A 210 6.26 1.54 -19.78
C LEU A 210 4.92 1.95 -19.15
N ALA A 211 3.95 1.02 -19.19
CA ALA A 211 2.66 1.19 -18.52
C ALA A 211 2.76 0.78 -17.05
N LEU A 212 2.19 1.59 -16.18
CA LEU A 212 2.13 1.35 -14.74
C LEU A 212 0.67 1.31 -14.28
N TRP A 213 0.35 0.38 -13.38
CA TRP A 213 -0.92 0.38 -12.65
C TRP A 213 -0.78 1.26 -11.42
N LEU A 214 -1.44 2.42 -11.41
CA LEU A 214 -1.25 3.48 -10.41
C LEU A 214 -2.50 3.72 -9.57
N SER A 215 -2.30 4.17 -8.33
CA SER A 215 -3.33 4.75 -7.49
C SER A 215 -2.75 5.82 -6.58
N SER A 216 -3.55 6.84 -6.26
CA SER A 216 -3.16 7.87 -5.29
C SER A 216 -3.19 7.34 -3.85
N PRO A 217 -2.42 7.93 -2.92
CA PRO A 217 -2.55 7.61 -1.50
C PRO A 217 -3.95 7.82 -0.95
N ALA A 218 -4.69 8.81 -1.46
CA ALA A 218 -6.06 9.10 -1.02
C ALA A 218 -7.03 7.98 -1.39
N ALA A 219 -7.00 7.50 -2.64
CA ALA A 219 -7.84 6.39 -3.11
C ALA A 219 -7.50 5.10 -2.34
N VAL A 220 -6.22 4.80 -2.11
CA VAL A 220 -5.80 3.62 -1.34
C VAL A 220 -6.31 3.67 0.10
N VAL A 221 -6.20 4.80 0.78
CA VAL A 221 -6.69 4.96 2.18
C VAL A 221 -8.21 4.83 2.24
N SER A 222 -8.93 5.43 1.30
CA SER A 222 -10.40 5.26 1.19
C SER A 222 -10.76 3.79 1.03
N ASN A 223 -10.06 3.06 0.16
CA ASN A 223 -10.27 1.63 -0.08
C ASN A 223 -9.92 0.77 1.16
N PHE A 224 -8.93 1.14 1.98
CA PHE A 224 -8.66 0.44 3.24
C PHE A 224 -9.84 0.57 4.22
N ILE A 225 -10.35 1.78 4.40
CA ILE A 225 -11.50 2.03 5.28
C ILE A 225 -12.72 1.29 4.73
N HIS A 226 -12.98 1.38 3.43
CA HIS A 226 -14.06 0.66 2.78
C HIS A 226 -13.93 -0.85 2.98
N ALA A 227 -12.75 -1.42 2.80
CA ALA A 227 -12.50 -2.83 3.07
C ALA A 227 -12.88 -3.22 4.50
N ALA A 228 -12.69 -2.35 5.49
CA ALA A 228 -13.06 -2.62 6.88
C ALA A 228 -14.56 -2.53 7.16
N THR A 229 -15.32 -1.77 6.36
CA THR A 229 -16.79 -1.65 6.52
C THR A 229 -17.57 -2.83 5.96
N LEU A 230 -17.04 -3.50 4.94
CA LEU A 230 -17.73 -4.60 4.27
C LEU A 230 -17.98 -5.79 5.22
N PRO A 231 -19.09 -6.52 5.07
CA PRO A 231 -19.28 -7.79 5.77
C PRO A 231 -18.34 -8.87 5.21
N ALA A 232 -17.98 -9.86 6.04
CA ALA A 232 -17.11 -10.97 5.62
C ALA A 232 -17.64 -11.72 4.39
N SER A 233 -18.95 -11.87 4.28
CA SER A 233 -19.63 -12.54 3.16
C SER A 233 -19.42 -11.85 1.80
N ALA A 234 -19.14 -10.55 1.77
CA ALA A 234 -18.90 -9.81 0.53
C ALA A 234 -17.67 -10.32 -0.22
N PHE A 235 -16.62 -10.74 0.50
CA PHE A 235 -15.41 -11.28 -0.11
C PHE A 235 -15.58 -12.71 -0.63
N GLY A 236 -16.54 -13.49 -0.11
CA GLY A 236 -16.74 -14.88 -0.46
C GLY A 236 -15.53 -15.75 -0.12
N ALA A 237 -15.29 -16.80 -0.91
CA ALA A 237 -14.19 -17.73 -0.71
C ALA A 237 -12.82 -17.15 -1.10
N LEU A 238 -12.78 -16.30 -2.12
CA LEU A 238 -11.54 -15.62 -2.56
C LEU A 238 -11.36 -14.33 -1.77
N ARG A 239 -10.46 -14.35 -0.80
CA ARG A 239 -10.21 -13.24 0.13
C ARG A 239 -9.25 -12.18 -0.41
N THR A 240 -8.72 -12.40 -1.61
CA THR A 240 -7.75 -11.54 -2.27
C THR A 240 -8.43 -10.71 -3.36
N LEU A 241 -8.13 -9.42 -3.42
CA LEU A 241 -8.61 -8.46 -4.40
C LEU A 241 -7.45 -7.67 -5.01
N ASN A 242 -7.43 -7.53 -6.33
CA ASN A 242 -6.68 -6.47 -6.99
C ASN A 242 -7.42 -5.14 -6.79
N LEU A 243 -6.81 -4.17 -6.13
CA LEU A 243 -7.44 -2.86 -5.95
C LEU A 243 -7.54 -2.11 -7.28
N PRO A 244 -8.64 -1.36 -7.49
CA PRO A 244 -8.78 -0.49 -8.64
C PRO A 244 -7.66 0.54 -8.70
N GLY A 245 -7.22 0.83 -9.90
CA GLY A 245 -6.21 1.81 -10.23
C GLY A 245 -6.44 2.33 -11.64
N ILE A 246 -5.47 3.06 -12.17
CA ILE A 246 -5.44 3.55 -13.54
C ILE A 246 -4.18 3.04 -14.24
N SER A 247 -4.32 2.58 -15.49
CA SER A 247 -3.19 2.24 -16.35
C SER A 247 -2.65 3.51 -16.98
N VAL A 248 -1.39 3.87 -16.71
CA VAL A 248 -0.78 5.11 -17.19
C VAL A 248 0.63 4.84 -17.67
N ARG A 249 0.95 5.22 -18.90
CA ARG A 249 2.34 5.18 -19.38
C ARG A 249 3.16 6.31 -18.77
N VAL A 250 4.47 6.08 -18.64
CA VAL A 250 5.37 7.10 -18.08
C VAL A 250 5.30 8.42 -18.87
N ARG A 251 5.20 8.38 -20.22
CA ARG A 251 4.99 9.60 -21.02
C ARG A 251 3.70 10.34 -20.65
N GLU A 252 2.62 9.61 -20.39
CA GLU A 252 1.32 10.17 -20.01
C GLU A 252 1.37 10.79 -18.60
N MET A 253 2.21 10.21 -17.71
CA MET A 253 2.48 10.84 -16.41
C MET A 253 3.14 12.21 -16.56
N LEU A 254 4.09 12.34 -17.50
CA LEU A 254 4.76 13.61 -17.76
C LEU A 254 3.86 14.62 -18.49
N GLU A 255 2.98 14.14 -19.37
CA GLU A 255 1.94 14.96 -20.00
C GLU A 255 0.97 15.50 -18.96
N ALA A 256 0.51 14.68 -18.00
CA ALA A 256 -0.30 15.12 -16.87
C ALA A 256 0.43 16.13 -15.98
N LEU A 257 1.73 15.93 -15.70
CA LEU A 257 2.53 16.90 -14.97
C LEU A 257 2.60 18.23 -15.72
N ARG A 258 2.79 18.19 -17.04
CA ARG A 258 2.81 19.38 -17.91
C ARG A 258 1.47 20.13 -17.89
N ALA A 259 0.37 19.38 -18.01
CA ALA A 259 -0.98 19.96 -17.96
C ALA A 259 -1.31 20.64 -16.63
N VAL A 260 -0.80 20.08 -15.51
CA VAL A 260 -1.09 20.62 -14.17
C VAL A 260 -0.13 21.74 -13.76
N ALA A 261 1.16 21.63 -14.11
CA ALA A 261 2.22 22.50 -13.56
C ALA A 261 3.04 23.25 -14.63
N GLY A 262 2.77 23.03 -15.92
CA GLY A 262 3.40 23.71 -17.04
C GLY A 262 4.72 23.09 -17.54
N ASP A 263 5.14 23.53 -18.72
CA ASP A 263 6.31 22.99 -19.43
C ASP A 263 7.62 23.12 -18.65
N ALA A 264 7.83 24.24 -17.98
CA ALA A 264 9.05 24.49 -17.20
C ALA A 264 9.23 23.50 -16.02
N VAL A 265 8.15 22.98 -15.46
CA VAL A 265 8.18 21.96 -14.41
C VAL A 265 8.45 20.58 -15.03
N ALA A 266 7.72 20.21 -16.08
CA ALA A 266 7.90 18.93 -16.75
C ALA A 266 9.32 18.77 -17.35
N ALA A 267 9.94 19.84 -17.84
CA ALA A 267 11.30 19.85 -18.38
C ALA A 267 12.40 19.52 -17.35
N ARG A 268 12.07 19.44 -16.04
CA ARG A 268 13.02 19.04 -15.00
C ARG A 268 13.22 17.53 -14.93
N VAL A 269 12.45 16.74 -15.68
CA VAL A 269 12.61 15.28 -15.74
C VAL A 269 13.58 14.92 -16.85
N ARG A 270 14.59 14.10 -16.51
CA ARG A 270 15.55 13.53 -17.48
C ARG A 270 15.38 12.02 -17.53
N PHE A 271 15.52 11.45 -18.71
CA PHE A 271 15.55 9.99 -18.89
C PHE A 271 17.01 9.50 -18.80
N GLU A 272 17.28 8.68 -17.78
CA GLU A 272 18.57 8.03 -17.56
C GLU A 272 18.28 6.56 -17.20
N PRO A 273 18.24 5.63 -18.19
CA PRO A 273 17.84 4.25 -17.98
C PRO A 273 18.71 3.54 -16.94
N ASP A 274 18.06 2.89 -15.95
CA ASP A 274 18.69 2.00 -14.98
C ASP A 274 18.21 0.57 -15.22
N ALA A 275 19.14 -0.30 -15.65
CA ALA A 275 18.83 -1.68 -16.02
C ALA A 275 18.30 -2.52 -14.83
N ALA A 276 18.72 -2.23 -13.59
CA ALA A 276 18.28 -2.96 -12.41
C ALA A 276 16.82 -2.58 -12.04
N ILE A 277 16.53 -1.28 -12.03
CA ILE A 277 15.17 -0.79 -11.77
C ILE A 277 14.23 -1.24 -12.90
N ASN A 278 14.65 -1.06 -14.17
CA ASN A 278 13.82 -1.43 -15.32
C ASN A 278 13.48 -2.93 -15.31
N ARG A 279 14.43 -3.80 -14.99
CA ARG A 279 14.20 -5.25 -14.92
C ARG A 279 13.10 -5.61 -13.90
N ILE A 280 13.07 -4.94 -12.75
CA ILE A 280 12.08 -5.20 -11.71
C ILE A 280 10.71 -4.68 -12.13
N VAL A 281 10.63 -3.42 -12.60
CA VAL A 281 9.34 -2.76 -12.85
C VAL A 281 8.71 -3.16 -14.18
N ALA A 282 9.50 -3.45 -15.21
CA ALA A 282 8.99 -3.91 -16.51
C ALA A 282 8.34 -5.30 -16.42
N GLY A 283 8.67 -6.09 -15.39
CA GLY A 283 8.01 -7.36 -15.12
C GLY A 283 6.65 -7.24 -14.41
N TRP A 284 6.26 -6.05 -13.98
CA TRP A 284 4.97 -5.84 -13.32
C TRP A 284 3.87 -5.55 -14.35
N PRO A 285 2.64 -6.08 -14.11
CA PRO A 285 1.54 -5.83 -15.03
C PRO A 285 1.09 -4.36 -14.96
N GLY A 286 0.81 -3.80 -16.15
CA GLY A 286 0.29 -2.43 -16.28
C GLY A 286 -1.23 -2.35 -16.41
N GLU A 287 -1.94 -3.50 -16.47
CA GLU A 287 -3.39 -3.51 -16.68
C GLU A 287 -4.06 -4.63 -15.89
N PHE A 288 -5.19 -4.29 -15.22
CA PHE A 288 -5.94 -5.19 -14.35
C PHE A 288 -7.44 -5.17 -14.64
N ASP A 289 -8.07 -6.32 -14.56
CA ASP A 289 -9.52 -6.44 -14.42
C ASP A 289 -9.91 -6.36 -12.94
N THR A 290 -10.44 -5.21 -12.56
CA THR A 290 -10.87 -4.95 -11.18
C THR A 290 -12.38 -4.87 -11.02
N ARG A 291 -13.16 -5.43 -11.98
CA ARG A 291 -14.62 -5.40 -11.94
C ARG A 291 -15.20 -5.95 -10.64
N ARG A 292 -14.63 -7.01 -10.09
CA ARG A 292 -15.04 -7.57 -8.81
C ARG A 292 -14.85 -6.57 -7.66
N ALA A 293 -13.72 -5.90 -7.60
CA ALA A 293 -13.48 -4.88 -6.60
C ALA A 293 -14.43 -3.68 -6.76
N GLN A 294 -14.67 -3.23 -8.00
CA GLN A 294 -15.62 -2.16 -8.30
C GLN A 294 -17.06 -2.53 -7.91
N GLN A 295 -17.50 -3.76 -8.18
CA GLN A 295 -18.81 -4.27 -7.76
C GLN A 295 -18.96 -4.31 -6.22
N LEU A 296 -17.86 -4.46 -5.50
CA LEU A 296 -17.82 -4.38 -4.04
C LEU A 296 -17.73 -2.93 -3.53
N GLY A 297 -17.68 -1.93 -4.41
CA GLY A 297 -17.63 -0.51 -4.04
C GLY A 297 -16.24 0.08 -3.88
N PHE A 298 -15.18 -0.65 -4.23
CA PHE A 298 -13.82 -0.08 -4.28
C PHE A 298 -13.68 0.86 -5.48
N THR A 299 -12.89 1.92 -5.32
CA THR A 299 -12.78 2.99 -6.31
C THR A 299 -11.32 3.22 -6.74
N ALA A 300 -11.15 3.72 -7.97
CA ALA A 300 -9.90 4.23 -8.51
C ALA A 300 -9.92 5.77 -8.53
N ASP A 301 -8.75 6.37 -8.78
CA ASP A 301 -8.66 7.76 -9.19
C ASP A 301 -9.32 7.95 -10.58
N GLU A 302 -9.88 9.13 -10.85
CA GLU A 302 -10.50 9.44 -12.15
C GLU A 302 -9.45 9.64 -13.24
N SER A 303 -8.31 10.22 -12.87
CA SER A 303 -7.17 10.46 -13.77
C SER A 303 -5.88 10.68 -12.99
N PHE A 304 -4.73 10.56 -13.67
CA PHE A 304 -3.44 10.87 -13.05
C PHE A 304 -3.25 12.37 -12.79
N GLU A 305 -3.87 13.23 -13.59
CA GLU A 305 -3.93 14.68 -13.30
C GLU A 305 -4.60 14.97 -11.96
N GLN A 306 -5.72 14.30 -11.67
CA GLN A 306 -6.39 14.44 -10.38
C GLN A 306 -5.48 13.98 -9.23
N ALA A 307 -4.76 12.88 -9.39
CA ALA A 307 -3.79 12.42 -8.39
C ALA A 307 -2.69 13.45 -8.13
N ILE A 308 -2.18 14.11 -9.17
CA ILE A 308 -1.19 15.21 -9.04
C ILE A 308 -1.81 16.42 -8.31
N ARG A 309 -3.03 16.84 -8.68
CA ARG A 309 -3.73 17.96 -8.02
C ARG A 309 -3.99 17.67 -6.54
N THR A 310 -4.38 16.43 -6.23
CA THR A 310 -4.56 15.97 -4.85
C THR A 310 -3.25 16.04 -4.07
N PHE A 311 -2.14 15.60 -4.65
CA PHE A 311 -0.82 15.71 -4.03
C PHE A 311 -0.44 17.18 -3.76
N ILE A 312 -0.66 18.08 -4.72
CA ILE A 312 -0.37 19.52 -4.55
C ILE A 312 -1.19 20.11 -3.40
N ARG A 313 -2.48 19.78 -3.33
CA ARG A 313 -3.38 20.28 -2.29
C ARG A 313 -3.03 19.77 -0.89
N ASP A 314 -2.72 18.47 -0.77
CA ASP A 314 -2.68 17.80 0.52
C ASP A 314 -1.26 17.64 1.08
N ASP A 315 -0.23 17.63 0.22
CA ASP A 315 1.14 17.24 0.60
C ASP A 315 2.20 18.31 0.29
N MET A 316 1.90 19.28 -0.54
CA MET A 316 2.83 20.38 -0.75
C MET A 316 2.61 21.46 0.32
N PRO A 317 3.70 22.11 0.80
CA PRO A 317 3.57 23.26 1.67
C PRO A 317 2.67 24.30 0.98
N GLN A 318 1.60 24.69 1.63
CA GLN A 318 0.80 25.84 1.20
C GLN A 318 1.76 27.02 1.20
N GLY A 319 2.06 27.57 0.01
CA GLY A 319 2.92 28.74 -0.09
C GLY A 319 2.39 29.83 0.82
N GLY A 320 3.16 30.16 1.86
CA GLY A 320 2.92 31.38 2.62
C GLY A 320 3.01 32.54 1.65
N GLY A 321 1.88 33.18 1.38
CA GLY A 321 1.82 34.44 0.63
C GLY A 321 2.49 35.59 1.40
#